data_5c93eb93bc06847dc777d44b2ae43f65
#
_entry.id   5c93eb93bc06847dc777d44b2ae43f65
#
_cell.length_a   1.000
_cell.length_b   1.000
_cell.length_c   1.000
_cell.angle_alpha   90.00
_cell.angle_beta   90.00
_cell.angle_gamma   90.00
#
_symmetry.space_group_name_H-M   'P 1'
#
loop_
_entity.id
_entity.type
_entity.pdbx_description
1 polymer ?
#
loop_
_entity_poly.entity_id
_entity_poly.type
_entity_poly.pdbx_seq_one_letter_code
_entity_poly.pdbx_strand_id
1 'polypeptide(L)' 'MSAALDSWFAREILVHEQSLERYLRRCWPHRDDVHDLRQDIYVRVYEAAGKALPTAPKSFLFTTARN' A
#
# COMPACT_ATOMS: atom_id res chain seq x y z
N MET A 1 1.20 1.29 18.34
CA MET A 1 0.64 1.90 17.15
C MET A 1 0.37 3.36 17.39
N SER A 2 0.56 4.18 16.39
CA SER A 2 0.44 5.63 16.51
C SER A 2 -0.84 6.10 15.83
N ALA A 3 -1.65 6.90 16.54
CA ALA A 3 -2.85 7.48 15.96
C ALA A 3 -2.51 8.39 14.77
N ALA A 4 -1.40 9.11 14.87
CA ALA A 4 -0.93 9.98 13.80
C ALA A 4 -0.54 9.16 12.56
N LEU A 5 0.15 8.04 12.76
CA LEU A 5 0.53 7.17 11.67
C LEU A 5 -0.70 6.51 11.02
N ASP A 6 -1.66 6.09 11.84
CA ASP A 6 -2.89 5.49 11.34
C ASP A 6 -3.68 6.49 10.50
N SER A 7 -3.77 7.74 10.97
CA SER A 7 -4.47 8.79 10.22
C SER A 7 -3.77 9.10 8.90
N TRP A 8 -2.43 9.17 8.94
CA TRP A 8 -1.64 9.38 7.73
C TRP A 8 -1.88 8.25 6.73
N PHE A 9 -1.84 7.02 7.22
CA PHE A 9 -2.01 5.84 6.37
C PHE A 9 -3.37 5.84 5.68
N ALA A 10 -4.44 6.14 6.44
CA ALA A 10 -5.78 6.21 5.88
C ALA A 10 -5.88 7.30 4.81
N ARG A 11 -5.31 8.46 5.10
CA ARG A 11 -5.41 9.61 4.21
C ARG A 11 -4.55 9.49 2.96
N GLU A 12 -3.33 8.95 3.10
CA GLU A 12 -2.35 8.98 2.02
C GLU A 12 -2.20 7.65 1.30
N ILE A 13 -2.58 6.54 1.91
CA ILE A 13 -2.39 5.21 1.33
C ILE A 13 -3.72 4.56 0.97
N LEU A 14 -4.65 4.44 1.92
CA LEU A 14 -5.91 3.74 1.67
C LEU A 14 -6.77 4.42 0.61
N VAL A 15 -6.57 5.71 0.40
CA VAL A 15 -7.28 6.45 -0.65
C VAL A 15 -6.96 5.87 -2.04
N HIS A 16 -5.85 5.15 -2.19
CA HIS A 16 -5.44 4.56 -3.47
C HIS A 16 -5.80 3.08 -3.60
N GLU A 17 -6.69 2.58 -2.74
CA GLU A 17 -7.00 1.14 -2.70
C GLU A 17 -7.49 0.60 -4.02
N GLN A 18 -8.42 1.29 -4.67
CA GLN A 18 -8.97 0.81 -5.93
C GLN A 18 -7.92 0.82 -7.05
N SER A 19 -7.10 1.86 -7.09
CA SER A 19 -6.01 1.94 -8.07
C SER A 19 -5.00 0.82 -7.87
N LEU A 20 -4.69 0.52 -6.60
CA LEU A 20 -3.76 -0.54 -6.27
C LEU A 20 -4.32 -1.90 -6.70
N GLU A 21 -5.60 -2.17 -6.42
CA GLU A 21 -6.21 -3.43 -6.81
C GLU A 21 -6.20 -3.60 -8.33
N ARG A 22 -6.53 -2.56 -9.07
CA ARG A 22 -6.48 -2.62 -10.54
C ARG A 22 -5.08 -2.94 -11.02
N TYR A 23 -4.07 -2.33 -10.40
CA TYR A 23 -2.69 -2.57 -10.75
C TYR A 23 -2.31 -4.03 -10.49
N LEU A 24 -2.67 -4.55 -9.32
CA LEU A 24 -2.35 -5.93 -8.96
C LEU A 24 -3.03 -6.93 -9.88
N ARG A 25 -4.31 -6.69 -10.24
CA ARG A 25 -5.03 -7.58 -11.15
C ARG A 25 -4.44 -7.56 -12.55
N ARG A 26 -3.91 -6.44 -12.98
CA ARG A 26 -3.26 -6.32 -14.28
C ARG A 26 -1.92 -7.05 -14.31
N CYS A 27 -1.15 -6.96 -13.23
CA CYS A 27 0.17 -7.59 -13.14
C CYS A 27 0.05 -9.11 -12.93
N TRP A 28 -0.97 -9.54 -12.20
CA TRP A 28 -1.17 -10.95 -11.89
C TRP A 28 -2.62 -11.37 -12.17
N PRO A 29 -3.00 -11.45 -13.46
CA PRO A 29 -4.42 -11.67 -13.83
C PRO A 29 -4.96 -13.03 -13.44
N HIS A 30 -4.09 -14.02 -13.17
CA HIS A 30 -4.52 -15.37 -12.83
C HIS A 30 -4.47 -15.67 -11.33
N ARG A 31 -4.20 -14.67 -10.50
CA ARG A 31 -4.14 -14.87 -9.07
C ARG A 31 -5.48 -14.53 -8.42
N ASP A 32 -5.88 -15.40 -7.49
CA ASP A 32 -7.12 -15.21 -6.74
C ASP A 32 -6.89 -14.49 -5.41
N ASP A 33 -5.63 -14.30 -5.02
CA ASP A 33 -5.27 -13.79 -3.70
C ASP A 33 -4.85 -12.32 -3.73
N VAL A 34 -5.50 -11.52 -4.57
CA VAL A 34 -5.20 -10.10 -4.68
C VAL A 34 -5.37 -9.39 -3.33
N HIS A 35 -6.37 -9.81 -2.53
CA HIS A 35 -6.56 -9.22 -1.21
C HIS A 35 -5.39 -9.50 -0.29
N ASP A 36 -4.83 -10.72 -0.34
CA ASP A 36 -3.68 -11.06 0.48
C ASP A 36 -2.45 -10.29 0.03
N LEU A 37 -2.27 -10.14 -1.28
CA LEU A 37 -1.17 -9.32 -1.82
C LEU A 37 -1.29 -7.88 -1.35
N ARG A 38 -2.49 -7.32 -1.40
CA ARG A 38 -2.72 -5.95 -0.96
C ARG A 38 -2.40 -5.79 0.53
N GLN A 39 -2.84 -6.73 1.35
CA GLN A 39 -2.56 -6.69 2.78
C GLN A 39 -1.06 -6.73 3.06
N ASP A 40 -0.34 -7.60 2.37
CA ASP A 40 1.10 -7.70 2.53
C ASP A 40 1.79 -6.38 2.17
N ILE A 41 1.37 -5.76 1.08
CA ILE A 41 1.91 -4.46 0.66
C ILE A 41 1.61 -3.39 1.70
N TYR A 42 0.39 -3.37 2.24
CA TYR A 42 0.01 -2.40 3.26
C TYR A 42 0.85 -2.55 4.53
N VAL A 43 1.12 -3.78 4.95
CA VAL A 43 1.96 -4.02 6.13
C VAL A 43 3.36 -3.45 5.90
N ARG A 44 3.94 -3.70 4.73
CA ARG A 44 5.27 -3.18 4.40
C ARG A 44 5.31 -1.66 4.38
N VAL A 45 4.29 -1.04 3.78
CA VAL A 45 4.20 0.43 3.71
C VAL A 45 4.05 1.01 5.10
N TYR A 46 3.17 0.42 5.91
CA TYR A 46 2.93 0.89 7.28
C TYR A 46 4.20 0.82 8.12
N GLU A 47 4.91 -0.31 8.06
CA GLU A 47 6.14 -0.48 8.82
C GLU A 47 7.22 0.50 8.38
N ALA A 48 7.37 0.69 7.07
CA ALA A 48 8.36 1.63 6.57
C ALA A 48 8.03 3.06 6.97
N ALA A 49 6.75 3.43 6.91
CA ALA A 49 6.30 4.77 7.27
C ALA A 49 6.50 5.05 8.76
N GLY A 50 6.43 4.00 9.59
CA GLY A 50 6.70 4.13 11.02
C GLY A 50 8.14 4.52 11.31
N LYS A 51 9.05 4.20 10.41
CA LYS A 51 10.46 4.58 10.54
C LYS A 51 10.73 5.96 9.95
N ALA A 52 10.14 6.26 8.79
CA ALA A 52 10.28 7.54 8.13
C ALA A 52 9.12 7.72 7.15
N LEU A 53 8.36 8.79 7.27
CA LEU A 53 7.25 9.06 6.37
C LEU A 53 7.76 9.32 4.96
N PRO A 54 7.22 8.61 3.96
CA PRO A 54 7.62 8.87 2.58
C PRO A 54 7.16 10.25 2.10
N THR A 55 7.98 10.90 1.30
CA THR A 55 7.65 12.22 0.76
C THR A 55 6.64 12.14 -0.38
N ALA A 56 6.55 10.97 -1.04
CA ALA A 56 5.60 10.74 -2.12
C ALA A 56 4.84 9.44 -1.83
N PRO A 57 3.79 9.48 -1.02
CA PRO A 57 3.12 8.27 -0.54
C PRO A 57 2.59 7.37 -1.66
N LYS A 58 1.95 7.92 -2.67
CA LYS A 58 1.42 7.12 -3.77
C LYS A 58 2.54 6.41 -4.53
N SER A 59 3.60 7.14 -4.83
CA SER A 59 4.76 6.56 -5.52
C SER A 59 5.39 5.45 -4.71
N PHE A 60 5.52 5.67 -3.40
CA PHE A 60 6.10 4.68 -2.50
C PHE A 60 5.23 3.42 -2.44
N LEU A 61 3.92 3.60 -2.39
CA LEU A 61 2.97 2.48 -2.38
C LEU A 61 3.14 1.61 -3.62
N PHE A 62 3.17 2.21 -4.79
CA PHE A 62 3.27 1.45 -6.04
C PHE A 62 4.66 0.88 -6.27
N THR A 63 5.71 1.54 -5.78
CA THR A 63 7.05 0.99 -5.82
C THR A 63 7.14 -0.27 -4.94
N THR A 64 6.54 -0.21 -3.76
CA THR A 64 6.47 -1.38 -2.87
C THR A 64 5.70 -2.51 -3.52
N ALA A 65 4.62 -2.20 -4.22
CA ALA A 65 3.80 -3.20 -4.90
C ALA A 65 4.57 -3.91 -6.01
N ARG A 66 5.48 -3.21 -6.69
CA ARG A 66 6.27 -3.81 -7.76
C ARG A 66 7.37 -4.73 -7.25
N ASN A 67 7.84 -4.49 -6.07
CA ASN A 67 8.90 -5.28 -5.46
C ASN A 67 8.32 -6.44 -4.68
#